data_c6a745396249b6f2278243044ff40018
#
_entry.id   c6a745396249b6f2278243044ff40018
#
_cell.length_a   1.000
_cell.length_b   1.000
_cell.length_c   1.000
_cell.angle_alpha   90.00
_cell.angle_beta   90.00
_cell.angle_gamma   90.00
#
_symmetry.space_group_name_H-M   'P 1'
#
loop_
_entity.id
_entity.type
_entity.pdbx_description
1 polymer ?
#
loop_
_entity_poly.entity_id
_entity_poly.type
_entity_poly.pdbx_seq_one_letter_code
_entity_poly.pdbx_strand_id
1 'polypeptide(L)'
;PYILSLNIKYRNRYDAATEQDILNRLDDSPYKNDLTWISSLEEVQTIQESQGNMMEIGVLIALLLLLVGTLNYINTMAGSIQSRKLTFSIMESVGMSRKQVYRLLLREGLLYAGLSVFLTLTAGTVVTYCCFQSMNYMEIPFSVPVLPLLCGIALVIIICTVTPVLSYRKLAGKRSIVDRLREYE
;
A
#
# COMPACT_ATOMS: atom_id res chain seq x y z
N PRO A 1 39.28 40.10 -13.16
CA PRO A 1 37.97 39.51 -13.29
C PRO A 1 37.82 38.47 -12.19
N TYR A 2 36.89 38.69 -11.27
CA TYR A 2 36.59 37.72 -10.22
C TYR A 2 35.63 36.70 -10.80
N ILE A 3 36.00 35.39 -10.74
CA ILE A 3 35.11 34.29 -11.09
C ILE A 3 34.25 34.04 -9.88
N LEU A 4 32.94 34.34 -9.96
CA LEU A 4 31.99 34.16 -8.86
C LEU A 4 31.45 32.72 -8.77
N SER A 5 31.39 32.00 -9.89
CA SER A 5 30.97 30.59 -9.92
C SER A 5 31.52 29.93 -11.18
N LEU A 6 31.87 28.64 -11.04
CA LEU A 6 32.29 27.75 -12.13
C LEU A 6 31.42 26.51 -12.10
N ASN A 7 30.65 26.23 -13.15
CA ASN A 7 29.90 25.02 -13.32
C ASN A 7 30.70 24.01 -14.15
N ILE A 8 31.03 22.87 -13.56
CA ILE A 8 31.73 21.78 -14.23
C ILE A 8 30.69 20.70 -14.59
N LYS A 9 30.55 20.40 -15.89
CA LYS A 9 29.64 19.38 -16.38
C LYS A 9 30.44 18.17 -16.85
N TYR A 10 30.19 17.00 -16.25
CA TYR A 10 30.83 15.75 -16.63
C TYR A 10 30.26 15.21 -17.94
N ARG A 11 31.11 14.50 -18.69
CA ARG A 11 30.69 13.82 -19.93
C ARG A 11 29.75 12.65 -19.65
N ASN A 12 30.01 11.94 -18.57
CA ASN A 12 29.14 10.87 -18.03
C ASN A 12 28.42 11.37 -16.79
N ARG A 13 27.13 11.13 -16.68
CA ARG A 13 26.23 11.70 -15.68
C ARG A 13 26.55 11.30 -14.22
N TYR A 14 27.38 10.26 -13.99
CA TYR A 14 27.71 9.71 -12.66
C TYR A 14 29.18 9.27 -12.61
N ASP A 15 30.11 10.18 -12.92
CA ASP A 15 31.54 9.87 -12.88
C ASP A 15 32.18 10.33 -11.56
N ALA A 16 31.95 9.50 -10.50
CA ALA A 16 32.46 9.75 -9.15
C ALA A 16 34.00 9.76 -9.12
N ALA A 17 34.68 9.02 -10.01
CA ALA A 17 36.16 8.99 -10.06
C ALA A 17 36.73 10.32 -10.57
N THR A 18 36.12 10.88 -11.61
CA THR A 18 36.52 12.18 -12.15
C THR A 18 36.23 13.30 -11.14
N GLU A 19 35.10 13.23 -10.41
CA GLU A 19 34.82 14.19 -9.36
C GLU A 19 35.85 14.18 -8.24
N GLN A 20 36.20 12.98 -7.79
CA GLN A 20 37.20 12.80 -6.72
C GLN A 20 38.60 13.29 -7.13
N ASP A 21 38.99 13.12 -8.39
CA ASP A 21 40.24 13.70 -8.93
C ASP A 21 40.22 15.22 -8.95
N ILE A 22 39.06 15.81 -9.31
CA ILE A 22 38.90 17.27 -9.29
C ILE A 22 38.94 17.81 -7.86
N LEU A 23 38.22 17.17 -6.92
CA LEU A 23 38.25 17.54 -5.51
C LEU A 23 39.62 17.45 -4.89
N ASN A 24 40.38 16.40 -5.18
CA ASN A 24 41.77 16.25 -4.72
C ASN A 24 42.65 17.40 -5.26
N ARG A 25 42.49 17.78 -6.53
CA ARG A 25 43.23 18.92 -7.12
C ARG A 25 42.84 20.27 -6.52
N LEU A 26 41.58 20.43 -6.13
CA LEU A 26 41.11 21.63 -5.44
C LEU A 26 41.65 21.69 -3.99
N ASP A 27 41.73 20.55 -3.33
CA ASP A 27 42.31 20.42 -1.98
C ASP A 27 43.82 20.74 -1.93
N ASP A 28 44.52 20.44 -3.02
CA ASP A 28 45.97 20.79 -3.19
C ASP A 28 46.16 22.25 -3.63
N SER A 29 45.12 22.99 -3.90
CA SER A 29 45.17 24.39 -4.34
C SER A 29 45.45 25.35 -3.17
N PRO A 30 46.29 26.36 -3.36
CA PRO A 30 46.51 27.39 -2.35
C PRO A 30 45.25 28.22 -2.00
N TYR A 31 44.18 28.15 -2.79
CA TYR A 31 42.91 28.83 -2.60
C TYR A 31 41.84 27.96 -1.95
N LYS A 32 42.17 26.83 -1.36
CA LYS A 32 41.27 25.87 -0.73
C LYS A 32 40.23 26.54 0.21
N ASN A 33 40.66 27.49 1.01
CA ASN A 33 39.82 28.17 2.01
C ASN A 33 38.82 29.18 1.42
N ASP A 34 39.06 29.59 0.17
CA ASP A 34 38.23 30.57 -0.53
C ASP A 34 37.23 29.92 -1.51
N LEU A 35 37.31 28.61 -1.65
CA LEU A 35 36.47 27.82 -2.55
C LEU A 35 35.39 27.09 -1.80
N THR A 36 34.16 27.24 -2.24
CA THR A 36 33.02 26.41 -1.78
C THR A 36 32.50 25.65 -2.99
N TRP A 37 32.35 24.34 -2.85
CA TRP A 37 31.80 23.51 -3.92
C TRP A 37 30.50 22.83 -3.47
N ILE A 38 29.63 22.55 -4.43
CA ILE A 38 28.42 21.77 -4.27
C ILE A 38 28.53 20.61 -5.26
N SER A 39 28.56 19.38 -4.73
CA SER A 39 28.56 18.17 -5.54
C SER A 39 27.13 17.79 -5.89
N SER A 40 26.82 17.77 -7.19
CA SER A 40 25.53 17.26 -7.65
C SER A 40 25.39 15.75 -7.45
N LEU A 41 26.50 14.99 -7.37
CA LEU A 41 26.45 13.56 -7.06
C LEU A 41 26.08 13.33 -5.60
N GLU A 42 26.71 14.05 -4.69
CA GLU A 42 26.42 13.98 -3.25
C GLU A 42 25.02 14.48 -2.93
N GLU A 43 24.56 15.54 -3.61
CA GLU A 43 23.22 16.07 -3.49
C GLU A 43 22.16 15.05 -3.96
N VAL A 44 22.37 14.42 -5.12
CA VAL A 44 21.48 13.35 -5.62
C VAL A 44 21.46 12.15 -4.69
N GLN A 45 22.60 11.75 -4.14
CA GLN A 45 22.68 10.65 -3.19
C GLN A 45 21.92 10.99 -1.90
N THR A 46 22.12 12.17 -1.33
CA THR A 46 21.40 12.64 -0.14
C THR A 46 19.89 12.69 -0.37
N ILE A 47 19.46 13.16 -1.55
CA ILE A 47 18.04 13.16 -1.93
C ILE A 47 17.51 11.71 -2.04
N GLN A 48 18.25 10.81 -2.65
CA GLN A 48 17.84 9.40 -2.77
C GLN A 48 17.74 8.71 -1.42
N GLU A 49 18.67 8.93 -0.52
CA GLU A 49 18.64 8.40 0.85
C GLU A 49 17.46 8.98 1.65
N SER A 50 17.21 10.28 1.54
CA SER A 50 16.09 10.94 2.20
C SER A 50 14.73 10.46 1.66
N GLN A 51 14.61 10.29 0.35
CA GLN A 51 13.41 9.72 -0.27
C GLN A 51 13.21 8.25 0.11
N GLY A 52 14.29 7.46 0.19
CA GLY A 52 14.25 6.07 0.66
C GLY A 52 13.69 5.96 2.06
N ASN A 53 14.20 6.75 3.00
CA ASN A 53 13.72 6.77 4.38
C ASN A 53 12.25 7.20 4.49
N MET A 54 11.82 8.21 3.74
CA MET A 54 10.40 8.62 3.67
C MET A 54 9.51 7.50 3.11
N MET A 55 9.97 6.79 2.08
CA MET A 55 9.25 5.68 1.48
C MET A 55 9.11 4.51 2.46
N GLU A 56 10.16 4.18 3.20
CA GLU A 56 10.12 3.12 4.22
C GLU A 56 9.10 3.42 5.33
N ILE A 57 9.09 4.64 5.86
CA ILE A 57 8.10 5.08 6.85
C ILE A 57 6.69 5.00 6.26
N GLY A 58 6.50 5.45 5.02
CA GLY A 58 5.21 5.38 4.32
C GLY A 58 4.70 3.95 4.16
N VAL A 59 5.57 3.02 3.77
CA VAL A 59 5.24 1.59 3.66
C VAL A 59 4.88 1.00 5.02
N LEU A 60 5.60 1.35 6.08
CA LEU A 60 5.33 0.87 7.43
C LEU A 60 3.95 1.32 7.94
N ILE A 61 3.61 2.59 7.73
CA ILE A 61 2.29 3.14 8.04
C ILE A 61 1.20 2.42 7.22
N ALA A 62 1.43 2.21 5.92
CA ALA A 62 0.48 1.51 5.05
C ALA A 62 0.23 0.08 5.52
N LEU A 63 1.27 -0.66 5.95
CA LEU A 63 1.14 -2.00 6.51
C LEU A 63 0.35 -2.01 7.83
N LEU A 64 0.57 -1.04 8.71
CA LEU A 64 -0.21 -0.90 9.94
C LEU A 64 -1.69 -0.64 9.64
N LEU A 65 -2.00 0.28 8.72
CA LEU A 65 -3.37 0.56 8.31
C LEU A 65 -4.03 -0.65 7.65
N LEU A 66 -3.31 -1.39 6.83
CA LEU A 66 -3.77 -2.64 6.23
C LEU A 66 -4.12 -3.68 7.30
N LEU A 67 -3.28 -3.85 8.31
CA LEU A 67 -3.50 -4.77 9.42
C LEU A 67 -4.76 -4.37 10.21
N VAL A 68 -4.88 -3.11 10.61
CA VAL A 68 -6.04 -2.60 11.33
C VAL A 68 -7.32 -2.75 10.50
N GLY A 69 -7.28 -2.38 9.22
CA GLY A 69 -8.41 -2.53 8.29
C GLY A 69 -8.83 -3.99 8.13
N THR A 70 -7.87 -4.90 8.00
CA THR A 70 -8.12 -6.34 7.89
C THR A 70 -8.75 -6.90 9.17
N LEU A 71 -8.24 -6.54 10.35
CA LEU A 71 -8.82 -6.96 11.63
C LEU A 71 -10.25 -6.43 11.80
N ASN A 72 -10.49 -5.17 11.45
CA ASN A 72 -11.82 -4.58 11.49
C ASN A 72 -12.80 -5.31 10.55
N TYR A 73 -12.37 -5.62 9.32
CA TYR A 73 -13.18 -6.39 8.37
C TYR A 73 -13.47 -7.80 8.87
N ILE A 74 -12.47 -8.50 9.45
CA ILE A 74 -12.65 -9.83 10.04
C ILE A 74 -13.70 -9.79 11.17
N ASN A 75 -13.60 -8.82 12.08
CA ASN A 75 -14.53 -8.67 13.20
C ASN A 75 -15.96 -8.37 12.71
N THR A 76 -16.10 -7.46 11.76
CA THR A 76 -17.41 -7.10 11.18
C THR A 76 -18.04 -8.29 10.48
N MET A 77 -17.27 -9.03 9.69
CA MET A 77 -17.76 -10.19 8.93
C MET A 77 -18.10 -11.36 9.85
N ALA A 78 -17.26 -11.63 10.86
CA ALA A 78 -17.53 -12.67 11.85
C ALA A 78 -18.81 -12.35 12.65
N GLY A 79 -19.00 -11.11 13.08
CA GLY A 79 -20.21 -10.65 13.75
C GLY A 79 -21.46 -10.78 12.86
N SER A 80 -21.37 -10.35 11.61
CA SER A 80 -22.45 -10.48 10.62
C SER A 80 -22.87 -11.94 10.39
N ILE A 81 -21.90 -12.85 10.24
CA ILE A 81 -22.17 -14.28 10.07
C ILE A 81 -22.78 -14.87 11.34
N GLN A 82 -22.29 -14.47 12.52
CA GLN A 82 -22.81 -14.97 13.79
C GLN A 82 -24.23 -14.50 14.06
N SER A 83 -24.57 -13.26 13.76
CA SER A 83 -25.94 -12.73 13.89
C SER A 83 -26.94 -13.42 12.95
N ARG A 84 -26.49 -13.88 11.77
CA ARG A 84 -27.29 -14.60 10.78
C ARG A 84 -27.23 -16.13 10.91
N LYS A 85 -26.66 -16.65 12.00
CA LYS A 85 -26.47 -18.09 12.24
C LYS A 85 -27.80 -18.88 12.13
N LEU A 86 -28.89 -18.36 12.74
CA LEU A 86 -30.21 -18.99 12.68
C LEU A 86 -30.74 -19.01 11.24
N THR A 87 -30.62 -17.93 10.51
CA THR A 87 -31.01 -17.84 9.08
C THR A 87 -30.30 -18.89 8.23
N PHE A 88 -29.01 -19.07 8.42
CA PHE A 88 -28.26 -20.11 7.70
C PHE A 88 -28.72 -21.53 8.08
N SER A 89 -29.01 -21.76 9.36
CA SER A 89 -29.54 -23.06 9.82
C SER A 89 -30.91 -23.37 9.22
N ILE A 90 -31.80 -22.38 9.14
CA ILE A 90 -33.10 -22.52 8.49
C ILE A 90 -32.93 -22.82 6.99
N MET A 91 -32.06 -22.10 6.30
CA MET A 91 -31.78 -22.32 4.89
C MET A 91 -31.23 -23.75 4.63
N GLU A 92 -30.30 -24.24 5.48
CA GLU A 92 -29.81 -25.60 5.41
C GLU A 92 -30.91 -26.62 5.67
N SER A 93 -31.85 -26.38 6.61
CA SER A 93 -32.99 -27.25 6.92
C SER A 93 -34.03 -27.31 5.77
N VAL A 94 -34.20 -26.27 5.00
CA VAL A 94 -35.06 -26.21 3.79
C VAL A 94 -34.37 -26.83 2.57
N GLY A 95 -33.14 -27.35 2.73
CA GLY A 95 -32.43 -28.12 1.69
C GLY A 95 -31.34 -27.33 0.96
N MET A 96 -30.98 -26.16 1.43
CA MET A 96 -29.85 -25.41 0.88
C MET A 96 -28.53 -26.14 1.19
N SER A 97 -27.73 -26.41 0.17
CA SER A 97 -26.44 -27.06 0.37
C SER A 97 -25.40 -26.07 0.94
N ARG A 98 -24.44 -26.58 1.73
CA ARG A 98 -23.32 -25.77 2.24
C ARG A 98 -22.55 -25.04 1.15
N LYS A 99 -22.43 -25.63 -0.05
CA LYS A 99 -21.80 -24.99 -1.21
C LYS A 99 -22.55 -23.72 -1.67
N GLN A 100 -23.89 -23.72 -1.57
CA GLN A 100 -24.72 -22.56 -1.91
C GLN A 100 -24.53 -21.44 -0.87
N VAL A 101 -24.44 -21.78 0.42
CA VAL A 101 -24.14 -20.81 1.48
C VAL A 101 -22.76 -20.18 1.27
N TYR A 102 -21.73 -20.98 0.97
CA TYR A 102 -20.39 -20.48 0.63
C TYR A 102 -20.42 -19.53 -0.55
N ARG A 103 -21.17 -19.86 -1.60
CA ARG A 103 -21.29 -18.99 -2.79
C ARG A 103 -21.98 -17.67 -2.47
N LEU A 104 -22.97 -17.69 -1.58
CA LEU A 104 -23.64 -16.49 -1.09
C LEU A 104 -22.64 -15.57 -0.36
N LEU A 105 -21.90 -16.12 0.59
CA LEU A 105 -20.88 -15.40 1.36
C LEU A 105 -19.73 -14.87 0.49
N LEU A 106 -19.31 -15.64 -0.52
CA LEU A 106 -18.33 -15.20 -1.51
C LEU A 106 -18.83 -13.99 -2.31
N ARG A 107 -20.09 -14.03 -2.75
CA ARG A 107 -20.69 -12.86 -3.46
C ARG A 107 -20.74 -11.62 -2.56
N GLU A 108 -21.08 -11.79 -1.28
CA GLU A 108 -21.07 -10.70 -0.31
C GLU A 108 -19.65 -10.14 -0.13
N GLY A 109 -18.64 -11.00 0.03
CA GLY A 109 -17.23 -10.58 0.11
C GLY A 109 -16.73 -9.88 -1.16
N LEU A 110 -17.14 -10.35 -2.35
CA LEU A 110 -16.79 -9.70 -3.62
C LEU A 110 -17.46 -8.32 -3.78
N LEU A 111 -18.67 -8.12 -3.26
CA LEU A 111 -19.32 -6.80 -3.24
C LEU A 111 -18.53 -5.81 -2.38
N TYR A 112 -18.07 -6.23 -1.19
CA TYR A 112 -17.21 -5.40 -0.34
C TYR A 112 -15.88 -5.11 -1.02
N ALA A 113 -15.25 -6.10 -1.65
CA ALA A 113 -14.01 -5.90 -2.41
C ALA A 113 -14.22 -4.91 -3.57
N GLY A 114 -15.29 -5.08 -4.34
CA GLY A 114 -15.64 -4.20 -5.46
C GLY A 114 -15.84 -2.74 -5.01
N LEU A 115 -16.57 -2.53 -3.92
CA LEU A 115 -16.79 -1.20 -3.37
C LEU A 115 -15.48 -0.57 -2.86
N SER A 116 -14.64 -1.35 -2.17
CA SER A 116 -13.32 -0.89 -1.70
C SER A 116 -12.41 -0.52 -2.86
N VAL A 117 -12.34 -1.35 -3.90
CA VAL A 117 -11.54 -1.08 -5.11
C VAL A 117 -12.04 0.17 -5.83
N PHE A 118 -13.37 0.31 -5.97
CA PHE A 118 -13.96 1.49 -6.57
C PHE A 118 -13.59 2.78 -5.81
N LEU A 119 -13.71 2.78 -4.48
CA LEU A 119 -13.33 3.92 -3.65
C LEU A 119 -11.82 4.22 -3.73
N THR A 120 -10.97 3.19 -3.78
CA THR A 120 -9.52 3.37 -3.91
C THR A 120 -9.16 3.96 -5.26
N LEU A 121 -9.78 3.50 -6.35
CA LEU A 121 -9.52 4.01 -7.70
C LEU A 121 -10.05 5.43 -7.91
N THR A 122 -11.15 5.79 -7.27
CA THR A 122 -11.74 7.14 -7.40
C THR A 122 -11.14 8.10 -6.39
N ALA A 123 -11.54 8.01 -5.13
CA ALA A 123 -11.10 8.92 -4.07
C ALA A 123 -9.59 8.84 -3.81
N GLY A 124 -9.01 7.62 -3.80
CA GLY A 124 -7.57 7.43 -3.61
C GLY A 124 -6.73 8.10 -4.69
N THR A 125 -7.11 7.94 -5.96
CA THR A 125 -6.39 8.58 -7.08
C THR A 125 -6.53 10.11 -7.05
N VAL A 126 -7.70 10.64 -6.71
CA VAL A 126 -7.92 12.09 -6.58
C VAL A 126 -7.03 12.68 -5.49
N VAL A 127 -7.02 12.06 -4.29
CA VAL A 127 -6.17 12.52 -3.18
C VAL A 127 -4.69 12.45 -3.54
N THR A 128 -4.24 11.35 -4.15
CA THR A 128 -2.84 11.20 -4.59
C THR A 128 -2.47 12.26 -5.63
N TYR A 129 -3.35 12.56 -6.58
CA TYR A 129 -3.13 13.61 -7.58
C TYR A 129 -3.05 14.98 -6.93
N CYS A 130 -3.94 15.32 -6.00
CA CYS A 130 -3.91 16.61 -5.29
C CYS A 130 -2.61 16.77 -4.47
N CYS A 131 -2.20 15.73 -3.76
CA CYS A 131 -0.93 15.73 -3.00
C CYS A 131 0.27 15.89 -3.94
N PHE A 132 0.29 15.14 -5.04
CA PHE A 132 1.34 15.25 -6.05
C PHE A 132 1.43 16.67 -6.62
N GLN A 133 0.30 17.27 -7.00
CA GLN A 133 0.25 18.63 -7.55
C GLN A 133 0.79 19.68 -6.56
N SER A 134 0.51 19.50 -5.27
CA SER A 134 0.98 20.43 -4.23
C SER A 134 2.49 20.34 -3.99
N MET A 135 3.13 19.23 -4.33
CA MET A 135 4.56 18.97 -4.12
C MET A 135 5.39 19.02 -5.42
N ASN A 136 4.74 19.18 -6.57
CA ASN A 136 5.39 19.13 -7.88
C ASN A 136 5.99 20.47 -8.29
N TYR A 137 7.10 20.85 -7.66
CA TYR A 137 7.84 22.08 -8.00
C TYR A 137 8.64 21.96 -9.31
N MET A 138 8.87 20.74 -9.82
CA MET A 138 9.69 20.48 -11.02
C MET A 138 8.85 20.21 -12.27
N GLU A 139 7.53 20.40 -12.24
CA GLU A 139 6.61 20.16 -13.37
C GLU A 139 6.75 18.77 -14.00
N ILE A 140 7.02 17.75 -13.19
CA ILE A 140 7.13 16.36 -13.65
C ILE A 140 5.72 15.82 -13.97
N PRO A 141 5.54 15.08 -15.08
CA PRO A 141 4.25 14.48 -15.41
C PRO A 141 3.84 13.44 -14.36
N PHE A 142 2.57 13.48 -13.93
CA PHE A 142 2.01 12.51 -12.99
C PHE A 142 1.99 11.11 -13.61
N SER A 143 2.61 10.15 -12.96
CA SER A 143 2.52 8.73 -13.35
C SER A 143 1.94 7.90 -12.23
N VAL A 144 0.92 7.12 -12.53
CA VAL A 144 0.30 6.21 -11.54
C VAL A 144 1.21 5.00 -11.33
N PRO A 145 1.56 4.64 -10.08
CA PRO A 145 2.34 3.44 -9.78
C PRO A 145 1.47 2.19 -9.92
N VAL A 146 1.35 1.67 -11.15
CA VAL A 146 0.42 0.59 -11.50
C VAL A 146 0.71 -0.70 -10.72
N LEU A 147 1.99 -1.05 -10.54
CA LEU A 147 2.38 -2.31 -9.89
C LEU A 147 1.96 -2.37 -8.40
N PRO A 148 2.28 -1.39 -7.54
CA PRO A 148 1.80 -1.35 -6.16
C PRO A 148 0.28 -1.33 -6.07
N LEU A 149 -0.39 -0.60 -6.97
CA LEU A 149 -1.84 -0.51 -7.01
C LEU A 149 -2.48 -1.88 -7.30
N LEU A 150 -1.98 -2.63 -8.29
CA LEU A 150 -2.46 -3.98 -8.61
C LEU A 150 -2.22 -4.96 -7.46
N CYS A 151 -1.04 -4.90 -6.82
CA CYS A 151 -0.75 -5.72 -5.64
C CYS A 151 -1.73 -5.43 -4.49
N GLY A 152 -2.02 -4.17 -4.21
CA GLY A 152 -2.99 -3.76 -3.21
C GLY A 152 -4.41 -4.26 -3.52
N ILE A 153 -4.88 -4.10 -4.75
CA ILE A 153 -6.19 -4.60 -5.21
C ILE A 153 -6.29 -6.12 -5.05
N ALA A 154 -5.27 -6.86 -5.49
CA ALA A 154 -5.24 -8.31 -5.37
C ALA A 154 -5.33 -8.75 -3.89
N LEU A 155 -4.62 -8.07 -3.00
CA LEU A 155 -4.60 -8.35 -1.58
C LEU A 155 -5.97 -8.09 -0.94
N VAL A 156 -6.65 -6.99 -1.27
CA VAL A 156 -8.01 -6.68 -0.80
C VAL A 156 -9.00 -7.76 -1.27
N ILE A 157 -8.93 -8.18 -2.53
CA ILE A 157 -9.81 -9.25 -3.06
C ILE A 157 -9.59 -10.55 -2.29
N ILE A 158 -8.34 -10.93 -2.02
CA ILE A 158 -8.00 -12.13 -1.25
C ILE A 158 -8.59 -12.05 0.15
N ILE A 159 -8.37 -10.96 0.88
CA ILE A 159 -8.89 -10.78 2.24
C ILE A 159 -10.42 -10.85 2.24
N CYS A 160 -11.09 -10.13 1.34
CA CYS A 160 -12.54 -10.07 1.28
C CYS A 160 -13.22 -11.39 0.86
N THR A 161 -12.51 -12.26 0.14
CA THR A 161 -13.04 -13.56 -0.26
C THR A 161 -12.73 -14.66 0.76
N VAL A 162 -11.54 -14.64 1.35
CA VAL A 162 -11.10 -15.68 2.29
C VAL A 162 -11.76 -15.51 3.65
N THR A 163 -11.89 -14.29 4.16
CA THR A 163 -12.43 -14.03 5.50
C THR A 163 -13.84 -14.60 5.73
N PRO A 164 -14.87 -14.33 4.88
CA PRO A 164 -16.20 -14.87 5.11
C PRO A 164 -16.26 -16.39 5.04
N VAL A 165 -15.48 -16.98 4.15
CA VAL A 165 -15.38 -18.45 4.02
C VAL A 165 -14.80 -19.08 5.27
N LEU A 166 -13.69 -18.54 5.80
CA LEU A 166 -13.07 -19.02 7.02
C LEU A 166 -13.96 -18.81 8.25
N SER A 167 -14.62 -17.66 8.36
CA SER A 167 -15.53 -17.35 9.47
C SER A 167 -16.73 -18.31 9.51
N TYR A 168 -17.36 -18.56 8.35
CA TYR A 168 -18.44 -19.54 8.26
C TYR A 168 -17.96 -20.97 8.53
N ARG A 169 -16.79 -21.35 8.04
CA ARG A 169 -16.21 -22.68 8.27
C ARG A 169 -15.97 -22.96 9.76
N LYS A 170 -15.49 -21.95 10.50
CA LYS A 170 -15.36 -22.01 11.96
C LYS A 170 -16.71 -22.20 12.66
N LEU A 171 -17.75 -21.53 12.17
CA LEU A 171 -19.10 -21.63 12.73
C LEU A 171 -19.75 -22.99 12.42
N ALA A 172 -19.65 -23.45 11.18
CA ALA A 172 -20.26 -24.69 10.70
C ALA A 172 -19.57 -25.96 11.23
N GLY A 173 -18.25 -25.89 11.52
CA GLY A 173 -17.46 -27.04 11.98
C GLY A 173 -17.63 -27.40 13.46
N LYS A 174 -18.22 -26.53 14.28
CA LYS A 174 -18.28 -26.71 15.72
C LYS A 174 -19.53 -27.41 16.26
N ARG A 175 -20.66 -27.46 15.52
CA ARG A 175 -21.94 -28.05 16.03
C ARG A 175 -22.80 -28.59 14.90
N SER A 176 -23.60 -29.65 15.24
CA SER A 176 -24.65 -30.21 14.39
C SER A 176 -25.75 -29.16 14.15
N ILE A 177 -26.49 -29.28 13.02
CA ILE A 177 -27.64 -28.42 12.70
C ILE A 177 -28.67 -28.41 13.81
N VAL A 178 -28.91 -29.61 14.39
CA VAL A 178 -29.86 -29.82 15.49
C VAL A 178 -29.45 -29.04 16.75
N ASP A 179 -28.17 -29.08 17.12
CA ASP A 179 -27.65 -28.32 18.29
C ASP A 179 -27.78 -26.82 18.13
N ARG A 180 -27.71 -26.34 16.88
CA ARG A 180 -27.84 -24.89 16.55
C ARG A 180 -29.28 -24.41 16.66
N LEU A 181 -30.27 -25.24 16.35
CA LEU A 181 -31.68 -24.92 16.49
C LEU A 181 -32.14 -24.96 17.94
N ARG A 182 -31.62 -25.90 18.72
CA ARG A 182 -31.98 -26.10 20.14
C ARG A 182 -31.46 -24.99 21.08
N GLU A 183 -30.45 -24.24 20.67
CA GLU A 183 -29.89 -23.10 21.47
C GLU A 183 -30.83 -21.88 21.46
N TYR A 184 -31.89 -21.89 20.65
CA TYR A 184 -32.88 -20.81 20.49
C TYR A 184 -34.28 -21.17 20.99
N GLU A 185 -34.51 -22.35 21.54
CA GLU A 185 -35.68 -22.72 22.32
C GLU A 185 -35.44 -22.48 23.82
#